data_69500191c7d241f2dfc04b4180c158cb
#
_entry.id   69500191c7d241f2dfc04b4180c158cb
#
_cell.length_a   1.000
_cell.length_b   1.000
_cell.length_c   1.000
_cell.angle_alpha   90.00
_cell.angle_beta   90.00
_cell.angle_gamma   90.00
#
_symmetry.space_group_name_H-M   'P 1'
#
loop_
_entity.id
_entity.type
_entity.pdbx_description
1 polymer ?
#
loop_
_entity_poly.entity_id
_entity_poly.type
_entity_poly.pdbx_seq_one_letter_code
_entity_poly.pdbx_strand_id
1 'polypeptide(L)'
;MGARRKSEGAKILTGGKKIGTTCYAPTVILNPSDKANVSACEIFGPVINIYPFKDRLEAIDRANSTPFSFQAAVITRNLDTALDTAKRINATTVMINDHTAFRVDWMPFGGRKASGIGVGGILPTMMEMTEEKMLVFRSKLI
;
A
#
# COMPACT_ATOMS: atom_id res chain seq x y z
N MET A 1 18.42 6.44 14.17
CA MET A 1 16.97 6.17 14.02
C MET A 1 16.21 6.04 15.34
N GLY A 2 16.75 5.40 16.38
CA GLY A 2 16.05 5.20 17.66
C GLY A 2 15.84 6.44 18.54
N ALA A 3 16.74 7.41 18.54
CA ALA A 3 16.69 8.59 19.44
C ALA A 3 15.65 9.65 19.01
N ARG A 4 15.42 9.88 17.71
CA ARG A 4 14.44 10.85 17.20
C ARG A 4 12.97 10.47 17.48
N ARG A 5 12.69 9.19 17.68
CA ARG A 5 11.30 8.67 17.82
C ARG A 5 10.71 8.87 19.22
N LYS A 6 11.55 8.93 20.26
CA LYS A 6 11.07 9.22 21.63
C LYS A 6 10.58 10.67 21.81
N SER A 7 11.09 11.61 21.00
CA SER A 7 10.71 13.02 21.10
C SER A 7 9.35 13.35 20.43
N GLU A 8 8.78 12.44 19.63
CA GLU A 8 7.55 12.66 18.86
C GLU A 8 6.31 11.94 19.43
N GLY A 9 6.35 11.52 20.70
CA GLY A 9 5.21 10.90 21.40
C GLY A 9 4.94 9.43 21.05
N ALA A 10 5.75 8.82 20.18
CA ALA A 10 5.60 7.43 19.78
C ALA A 10 5.99 6.45 20.89
N LYS A 11 5.18 5.43 21.15
CA LYS A 11 5.50 4.34 22.09
C LYS A 11 6.00 3.11 21.34
N ILE A 12 7.28 2.75 21.53
CA ILE A 12 7.81 1.47 21.02
C ILE A 12 7.31 0.36 21.94
N LEU A 13 6.53 -0.58 21.39
CA LEU A 13 6.00 -1.72 22.12
C LEU A 13 7.00 -2.89 22.17
N THR A 14 7.75 -3.09 21.08
CA THR A 14 8.80 -4.10 20.98
C THR A 14 9.86 -3.69 19.97
N GLY A 15 11.05 -4.24 20.04
CA GLY A 15 12.15 -3.98 19.11
C GLY A 15 12.81 -2.62 19.29
N GLY A 16 12.98 -1.88 18.21
CA GLY A 16 13.58 -0.53 18.21
C GLY A 16 15.10 -0.51 18.35
N LYS A 17 15.79 -1.62 18.15
CA LYS A 17 17.26 -1.73 18.33
C LYS A 17 17.94 -2.50 17.20
N LYS A 18 19.19 -2.18 16.96
CA LYS A 18 20.06 -2.97 16.09
C LYS A 18 20.40 -4.31 16.72
N ILE A 19 20.53 -5.33 15.87
CA ILE A 19 21.06 -6.65 16.20
C ILE A 19 22.29 -6.85 15.33
N GLY A 20 23.49 -6.72 15.92
CA GLY A 20 24.75 -6.75 15.16
C GLY A 20 24.90 -5.57 14.20
N THR A 21 25.57 -5.79 13.07
CA THR A 21 25.89 -4.74 12.08
C THR A 21 24.84 -4.55 11.00
N THR A 22 24.14 -5.62 10.60
CA THR A 22 23.27 -5.67 9.42
C THR A 22 21.79 -5.90 9.72
N CYS A 23 21.45 -6.29 10.95
CA CYS A 23 20.08 -6.63 11.34
C CYS A 23 19.46 -5.56 12.25
N TYR A 24 18.14 -5.45 12.17
CA TYR A 24 17.33 -4.62 13.06
C TYR A 24 16.18 -5.45 13.65
N ALA A 25 15.93 -5.31 14.94
CA ALA A 25 14.88 -6.07 15.62
C ALA A 25 13.49 -5.74 15.03
N PRO A 26 12.63 -6.73 14.83
CA PRO A 26 11.21 -6.49 14.50
C PRO A 26 10.62 -5.51 15.49
N THR A 27 10.04 -4.43 14.97
CA THR A 27 9.65 -3.25 15.76
C THR A 27 8.19 -2.93 15.57
N VAL A 28 7.48 -2.76 16.69
CA VAL A 28 6.09 -2.32 16.72
C VAL A 28 6.02 -0.98 17.43
N ILE A 29 5.43 0.02 16.77
CA ILE A 29 5.29 1.39 17.27
C ILE A 29 3.81 1.71 17.39
N LEU A 30 3.39 2.12 18.58
CA LEU A 30 2.03 2.55 18.85
C LEU A 30 1.92 4.07 18.68
N ASN A 31 0.96 4.48 17.87
CA ASN A 31 0.50 5.86 17.69
C ASN A 31 1.65 6.86 17.44
N PRO A 32 2.56 6.60 16.49
CA PRO A 32 3.55 7.60 16.13
C PRO A 32 2.87 8.83 15.52
N SER A 33 3.51 10.01 15.65
CA SER A 33 3.04 11.23 15.00
C SER A 33 2.97 11.05 13.48
N ASP A 34 1.96 11.62 12.83
CA ASP A 34 1.82 11.58 11.37
C ASP A 34 2.98 12.29 10.65
N LYS A 35 3.68 13.21 11.34
CA LYS A 35 4.87 13.90 10.84
C LYS A 35 6.16 13.11 11.04
N ALA A 36 6.13 12.02 11.80
CA ALA A 36 7.31 11.19 12.01
C ALA A 36 7.69 10.46 10.71
N ASN A 37 8.99 10.34 10.42
CA ASN A 37 9.47 9.62 9.23
C ASN A 37 8.93 8.19 9.13
N VAL A 38 8.66 7.52 10.26
CA VAL A 38 8.07 6.18 10.28
C VAL A 38 6.62 6.15 9.81
N SER A 39 5.93 7.29 9.83
CA SER A 39 4.55 7.45 9.36
C SER A 39 4.48 8.03 7.96
N ALA A 40 5.39 8.96 7.64
CA ALA A 40 5.37 9.74 6.40
C ALA A 40 6.21 9.15 5.27
N CYS A 41 7.14 8.23 5.57
CA CYS A 41 8.06 7.63 4.60
C CYS A 41 8.01 6.11 4.66
N GLU A 42 8.28 5.49 3.53
CA GLU A 42 8.48 4.04 3.48
C GLU A 42 9.79 3.65 4.18
N ILE A 43 9.72 2.66 5.07
CA ILE A 43 10.86 2.32 5.96
C ILE A 43 11.76 1.23 5.37
N PHE A 44 11.26 0.41 4.48
CA PHE A 44 11.98 -0.76 3.93
C PHE A 44 12.67 -1.59 5.04
N GLY A 45 11.92 -2.00 6.06
CA GLY A 45 12.45 -2.73 7.19
C GLY A 45 11.36 -3.30 8.09
N PRO A 46 11.72 -4.11 9.10
CA PRO A 46 10.77 -4.82 9.95
C PRO A 46 10.11 -3.87 10.98
N VAL A 47 9.35 -2.90 10.51
CA VAL A 47 8.69 -1.89 11.36
C VAL A 47 7.20 -1.83 11.03
N ILE A 48 6.36 -1.93 12.06
CA ILE A 48 4.91 -1.81 11.97
C ILE A 48 4.45 -0.67 12.86
N ASN A 49 3.64 0.23 12.31
CA ASN A 49 2.96 1.29 13.03
C ASN A 49 1.51 0.88 13.31
N ILE A 50 1.04 1.10 14.54
CA ILE A 50 -0.33 0.84 14.97
C ILE A 50 -0.98 2.17 15.33
N TYR A 51 -2.14 2.44 14.72
CA TYR A 51 -2.98 3.60 14.99
C TYR A 51 -4.38 3.14 15.42
N PRO A 52 -4.69 3.19 16.72
CA PRO A 52 -6.06 2.98 17.18
C PRO A 52 -6.99 4.07 16.62
N PHE A 53 -8.18 3.69 16.22
CA PHE A 53 -9.20 4.60 15.76
C PHE A 53 -10.55 4.26 16.39
N LYS A 54 -11.44 5.24 16.48
CA LYS A 54 -12.83 5.07 16.92
C LYS A 54 -13.81 5.21 15.76
N ASP A 55 -13.47 6.07 14.81
CA ASP A 55 -14.22 6.28 13.59
C ASP A 55 -13.48 5.70 12.40
N ARG A 56 -14.19 4.88 11.62
CA ARG A 56 -13.68 4.24 10.42
C ARG A 56 -13.28 5.27 9.34
N LEU A 57 -14.04 6.35 9.21
CA LEU A 57 -13.73 7.37 8.20
C LEU A 57 -12.43 8.10 8.53
N GLU A 58 -12.18 8.40 9.82
CA GLU A 58 -10.89 8.94 10.27
C GLU A 58 -9.71 8.02 9.88
N ALA A 59 -9.88 6.71 10.06
CA ALA A 59 -8.84 5.75 9.69
C ALA A 59 -8.60 5.71 8.17
N ILE A 60 -9.65 5.81 7.37
CA ILE A 60 -9.56 5.88 5.90
C ILE A 60 -8.85 7.17 5.46
N ASP A 61 -9.22 8.30 6.02
CA ASP A 61 -8.62 9.59 5.70
C ASP A 61 -7.13 9.61 6.04
N ARG A 62 -6.77 9.06 7.19
CA ARG A 62 -5.36 8.89 7.57
C ARG A 62 -4.60 7.98 6.60
N ALA A 63 -5.16 6.85 6.20
CA ALA A 63 -4.56 5.95 5.22
C ALA A 63 -4.36 6.65 3.87
N ASN A 64 -5.32 7.49 3.47
CA ASN A 64 -5.27 8.24 2.22
C ASN A 64 -4.37 9.47 2.25
N SER A 65 -3.97 9.97 3.42
CA SER A 65 -3.23 11.24 3.56
C SER A 65 -1.76 11.16 3.15
N THR A 66 -1.20 9.95 3.06
CA THR A 66 0.21 9.77 2.68
C THR A 66 0.42 10.02 1.18
N PRO A 67 1.63 10.45 0.76
CA PRO A 67 1.97 10.60 -0.66
C PRO A 67 2.09 9.25 -1.38
N PHE A 68 2.10 8.17 -0.65
CA PHE A 68 2.22 6.81 -1.16
C PHE A 68 0.85 6.11 -1.20
N SER A 69 0.69 5.21 -2.16
CA SER A 69 -0.51 4.39 -2.28
C SER A 69 -0.20 3.15 -3.12
N PHE A 70 -0.42 1.98 -2.54
CA PHE A 70 -0.10 0.72 -3.22
C PHE A 70 -1.14 -0.35 -2.91
N GLN A 71 -1.02 -1.04 -1.81
CA GLN A 71 -1.94 -2.09 -1.38
C GLN A 71 -2.51 -1.79 0.00
N ALA A 72 -3.75 -2.19 0.22
CA ALA A 72 -4.44 -2.11 1.50
C ALA A 72 -5.18 -3.41 1.81
N ALA A 73 -5.51 -3.61 3.08
CA ALA A 73 -6.34 -4.71 3.53
C ALA A 73 -7.42 -4.19 4.48
N VAL A 74 -8.60 -4.76 4.38
CA VAL A 74 -9.75 -4.48 5.26
C VAL A 74 -10.22 -5.77 5.88
N ILE A 75 -10.17 -5.85 7.20
CA ILE A 75 -10.59 -7.03 7.97
C ILE A 75 -11.91 -6.70 8.67
N THR A 76 -12.98 -7.33 8.24
CA THR A 76 -14.33 -7.12 8.81
C THR A 76 -15.26 -8.28 8.48
N ARG A 77 -16.27 -8.51 9.32
CA ARG A 77 -17.34 -9.49 9.07
C ARG A 77 -18.57 -8.88 8.38
N ASN A 78 -18.62 -7.56 8.25
CA ASN A 78 -19.73 -6.85 7.61
C ASN A 78 -19.37 -6.53 6.16
N LEU A 79 -20.16 -7.07 5.23
CA LEU A 79 -19.92 -6.92 3.78
C LEU A 79 -20.04 -5.46 3.33
N ASP A 80 -21.05 -4.74 3.78
CA ASP A 80 -21.26 -3.34 3.39
C ASP A 80 -20.11 -2.47 3.86
N THR A 81 -19.63 -2.70 5.10
CA THR A 81 -18.43 -2.04 5.64
C THR A 81 -17.19 -2.36 4.79
N ALA A 82 -17.02 -3.62 4.37
CA ALA A 82 -15.89 -4.01 3.54
C ALA A 82 -15.90 -3.26 2.21
N LEU A 83 -17.02 -3.29 1.50
CA LEU A 83 -17.18 -2.68 0.18
C LEU A 83 -17.08 -1.16 0.22
N ASP A 84 -17.73 -0.50 1.17
CA ASP A 84 -17.64 0.95 1.34
C ASP A 84 -16.20 1.39 1.69
N THR A 85 -15.53 0.64 2.58
CA THR A 85 -14.13 0.94 2.94
C THR A 85 -13.21 0.75 1.74
N ALA A 86 -13.34 -0.36 1.01
CA ALA A 86 -12.53 -0.63 -0.18
C ALA A 86 -12.71 0.45 -1.27
N LYS A 87 -13.95 0.93 -1.46
CA LYS A 87 -14.26 2.03 -2.39
C LYS A 87 -13.58 3.35 -2.00
N ARG A 88 -13.45 3.63 -0.71
CA ARG A 88 -12.90 4.89 -0.18
C ARG A 88 -11.39 4.89 -0.06
N ILE A 89 -10.76 3.74 0.16
CA ILE A 89 -9.30 3.62 0.24
C ILE A 89 -8.70 3.85 -1.15
N ASN A 90 -7.80 4.80 -1.25
CA ASN A 90 -7.04 5.07 -2.46
C ASN A 90 -5.85 4.13 -2.57
N ALA A 91 -6.09 2.90 -2.96
CA ALA A 91 -5.05 1.90 -3.21
C ALA A 91 -5.30 1.21 -4.57
N THR A 92 -4.27 0.67 -5.18
CA THR A 92 -4.40 -0.10 -6.44
C THR A 92 -5.15 -1.39 -6.19
N THR A 93 -4.87 -2.04 -5.07
CA THR A 93 -5.53 -3.28 -4.67
C THR A 93 -5.95 -3.19 -3.21
N VAL A 94 -7.18 -3.58 -2.93
CA VAL A 94 -7.71 -3.68 -1.56
C VAL A 94 -8.14 -5.11 -1.31
N MET A 95 -7.45 -5.78 -0.40
CA MET A 95 -7.79 -7.13 0.06
C MET A 95 -8.89 -7.06 1.10
N ILE A 96 -9.85 -7.97 1.02
CA ILE A 96 -10.90 -8.11 2.05
C ILE A 96 -10.67 -9.42 2.78
N ASN A 97 -10.47 -9.33 4.10
CA ASN A 97 -10.21 -10.45 4.99
C ASN A 97 -8.97 -11.29 4.63
N ASP A 98 -8.02 -10.67 3.97
CA ASP A 98 -6.72 -11.26 3.64
C ASP A 98 -5.61 -10.23 3.82
N HIS A 99 -4.36 -10.67 3.77
CA HIS A 99 -3.19 -9.82 3.91
C HIS A 99 -2.71 -9.25 2.56
N THR A 100 -1.99 -8.14 2.59
CA THR A 100 -1.51 -7.44 1.39
C THR A 100 -0.41 -8.16 0.62
N ALA A 101 0.15 -9.25 1.15
CA ALA A 101 1.13 -10.07 0.43
C ALA A 101 0.50 -11.11 -0.52
N PHE A 102 -0.84 -11.24 -0.54
CA PHE A 102 -1.51 -12.11 -1.53
C PHE A 102 -1.22 -11.60 -2.94
N ARG A 103 -0.80 -12.50 -3.82
CA ARG A 103 -0.53 -12.21 -5.21
C ARG A 103 -0.71 -13.44 -6.10
N VAL A 104 -1.23 -13.19 -7.29
CA VAL A 104 -1.25 -14.11 -8.42
C VAL A 104 -0.75 -13.39 -9.67
N ASP A 105 -0.10 -14.09 -10.60
CA ASP A 105 0.64 -13.45 -11.72
C ASP A 105 -0.25 -12.69 -12.71
N TRP A 106 -1.50 -13.10 -12.88
CA TRP A 106 -2.47 -12.40 -13.73
C TRP A 106 -3.08 -11.15 -13.07
N MET A 107 -2.86 -10.96 -11.79
CA MET A 107 -3.41 -9.82 -11.02
C MET A 107 -2.67 -8.54 -11.38
N PRO A 108 -3.38 -7.41 -11.62
CA PRO A 108 -2.76 -6.11 -11.78
C PRO A 108 -1.89 -5.74 -10.58
N PHE A 109 -0.72 -5.17 -10.84
CA PHE A 109 0.25 -4.80 -9.82
C PHE A 109 0.86 -3.45 -10.14
N GLY A 110 0.63 -2.46 -9.32
CA GLY A 110 1.16 -1.12 -9.54
C GLY A 110 0.91 -0.19 -8.36
N GLY A 111 1.76 0.81 -8.23
CA GLY A 111 1.60 1.88 -7.26
C GLY A 111 0.74 3.01 -7.80
N ARG A 112 0.21 3.82 -6.90
CA ARG A 112 -0.44 5.10 -7.20
C ARG A 112 0.31 6.22 -6.50
N LYS A 113 0.00 7.46 -6.84
CA LYS A 113 0.68 8.64 -6.31
C LYS A 113 2.20 8.51 -6.50
N ALA A 114 3.00 8.73 -5.44
CA ALA A 114 4.44 8.59 -5.48
C ALA A 114 4.95 7.13 -5.43
N SER A 115 4.07 6.14 -5.27
CA SER A 115 4.48 4.72 -5.21
C SER A 115 4.77 4.09 -6.58
N GLY A 116 4.40 4.73 -7.69
CA GLY A 116 4.71 4.21 -9.01
C GLY A 116 3.91 4.84 -10.14
N ILE A 117 4.29 4.50 -11.35
CA ILE A 117 3.65 4.91 -12.60
C ILE A 117 3.30 3.64 -13.37
N GLY A 118 2.08 3.59 -13.92
CA GLY A 118 1.61 2.45 -14.68
C GLY A 118 1.16 1.26 -13.81
N VAL A 119 0.75 0.21 -14.48
CA VAL A 119 0.25 -1.04 -13.87
C VAL A 119 0.96 -2.22 -14.51
N GLY A 120 1.70 -2.99 -13.71
CA GLY A 120 2.31 -4.25 -14.13
C GLY A 120 1.32 -5.42 -14.07
N GLY A 121 1.80 -6.60 -14.38
CA GLY A 121 1.03 -7.83 -14.52
C GLY A 121 1.16 -8.37 -15.95
N ILE A 122 0.79 -9.62 -16.19
CA ILE A 122 1.00 -10.26 -17.50
C ILE A 122 0.31 -9.46 -18.61
N LEU A 123 -0.99 -9.28 -18.52
CA LEU A 123 -1.77 -8.60 -19.57
C LEU A 123 -1.42 -7.11 -19.72
N PRO A 124 -1.38 -6.30 -18.64
CA PRO A 124 -0.98 -4.89 -18.76
C PRO A 124 0.40 -4.71 -19.37
N THR A 125 1.40 -5.48 -18.94
CA THR A 125 2.77 -5.40 -19.49
C THR A 125 2.80 -5.79 -20.96
N MET A 126 2.06 -6.83 -21.35
CA MET A 126 1.98 -7.23 -22.77
C MET A 126 1.35 -6.11 -23.62
N MET A 127 0.31 -5.46 -23.14
CA MET A 127 -0.33 -4.34 -23.86
C MET A 127 0.61 -3.13 -23.99
N GLU A 128 1.38 -2.80 -22.95
CA GLU A 128 2.37 -1.72 -22.98
C GLU A 128 3.55 -2.00 -23.93
N MET A 129 3.85 -3.27 -24.19
CA MET A 129 4.94 -3.69 -25.13
C MET A 129 4.47 -3.84 -26.57
N THR A 130 3.21 -3.57 -26.87
CA THR A 130 2.62 -3.70 -28.21
C THR A 130 1.95 -2.42 -28.65
N GLU A 131 1.81 -2.24 -29.95
CA GLU A 131 1.06 -1.14 -30.56
C GLU A 131 -0.06 -1.69 -31.44
N GLU A 132 -1.22 -1.03 -31.40
CA GLU A 132 -2.33 -1.38 -32.27
C GLU A 132 -2.08 -0.89 -33.69
N LYS A 133 -2.26 -1.76 -34.69
CA LYS A 133 -2.17 -1.42 -36.10
C LYS A 133 -3.48 -1.79 -36.80
N MET A 134 -4.17 -0.78 -37.30
CA MET A 134 -5.37 -1.00 -38.13
C MET A 134 -4.97 -1.20 -39.59
N LEU A 135 -5.52 -2.24 -40.23
CA LEU A 135 -5.43 -2.46 -41.65
C LEU A 135 -6.83 -2.31 -42.26
N VAL A 136 -6.99 -1.40 -43.18
CA VAL A 136 -8.24 -1.19 -43.91
C VAL A 136 -8.03 -1.62 -45.37
N PHE A 137 -8.74 -2.64 -45.80
CA PHE A 137 -8.69 -3.14 -47.16
C PHE A 137 -9.92 -2.62 -47.95
N ARG A 138 -9.61 -2.09 -49.12
CA ARG A 138 -10.63 -1.84 -50.16
C ARG A 138 -10.13 -2.51 -51.44
N SER A 139 -10.77 -3.60 -51.87
CA SER A 139 -10.45 -4.32 -53.06
C SER A 139 -11.65 -4.37 -54.01
N LYS A 140 -11.39 -4.38 -55.31
CA LYS A 140 -12.44 -4.62 -56.33
C LYS A 140 -12.80 -6.10 -56.48
N LEU A 141 -12.03 -6.98 -55.84
CA LEU A 141 -12.18 -8.43 -55.91
C LEU A 141 -12.78 -9.07 -54.66
N ILE A 142 -13.11 -8.27 -53.65
CA ILE A 142 -13.80 -8.65 -52.40
C ILE A 142 -15.01 -7.76 -52.22
#